data_590945601da8f5a9fbd079d3be08ab5b
#
_entry.id   590945601da8f5a9fbd079d3be08ab5b
#
_cell.length_a   1.000
_cell.length_b   1.000
_cell.length_c   1.000
_cell.angle_alpha   90.00
_cell.angle_beta   90.00
_cell.angle_gamma   90.00
#
_symmetry.space_group_name_H-M   'P 1'
#
loop_
_entity.id
_entity.type
_entity.pdbx_description
1 polymer ?
#
loop_
_entity_poly.entity_id
_entity_poly.type
_entity_poly.pdbx_seq_one_letter_code
_entity_poly.pdbx_strand_id
1 'polypeptide(L)'
;VRLEQVRGTFFQTRGGETLSANAGGSFMNHPKEFAEGLSIGIIMDGNGRWAKQRGLPRTAGHKKGAAVFQDIANYCEELGVSSVYFYAFSTENWKRPLEEVSAIMKLFGEYLLKGFNYKDRNIRIKFLGDRAALDPKLQKLMNELEEDSAHKTGMTLNIAVNYGGRPEIVRAARQLAEKVKAGELQPEDITEEMMSEAMYTTGQKDPDFILRPSGEKRLSNFMLWQAAYSELVEMDVLWPDFTRDDLDAAITEFNKRSRRFGGI
;
A
#
# COMPACT_ATOMS: atom_id res chain seq x y z
N VAL A 1 -30.38 -31.14 34.21
CA VAL A 1 -29.57 -30.57 33.11
C VAL A 1 -30.51 -29.69 32.31
N ARG A 2 -30.34 -28.38 32.43
CA ARG A 2 -31.17 -27.35 31.75
C ARG A 2 -30.49 -26.93 30.45
N LEU A 3 -31.26 -26.95 29.36
CA LEU A 3 -30.96 -26.35 28.08
C LEU A 3 -31.45 -24.90 28.12
N GLU A 4 -30.56 -23.92 27.94
CA GLU A 4 -30.93 -22.52 27.71
C GLU A 4 -31.09 -22.25 26.23
N GLN A 5 -32.25 -21.71 25.88
CA GLN A 5 -32.59 -21.23 24.53
C GLN A 5 -31.94 -19.86 24.29
N VAL A 6 -31.18 -19.74 23.22
CA VAL A 6 -30.73 -18.46 22.69
C VAL A 6 -31.82 -17.88 21.78
N ARG A 7 -32.38 -16.74 22.18
CA ARG A 7 -33.41 -16.02 21.41
C ARG A 7 -32.77 -15.29 20.22
N GLY A 8 -33.24 -15.62 19.00
CA GLY A 8 -32.90 -14.88 17.79
C GLY A 8 -33.65 -13.55 17.71
N THR A 9 -32.94 -12.50 17.31
CA THR A 9 -33.50 -11.16 17.08
C THR A 9 -33.91 -11.06 15.60
N PHE A 10 -35.19 -10.78 15.35
CA PHE A 10 -35.74 -10.55 14.00
C PHE A 10 -35.70 -9.05 13.66
N PHE A 11 -35.18 -8.70 12.52
CA PHE A 11 -35.34 -7.39 11.91
C PHE A 11 -36.35 -7.47 10.76
N GLN A 12 -37.35 -6.61 10.80
CA GLN A 12 -38.39 -6.51 9.80
C GLN A 12 -38.02 -5.49 8.74
N THR A 13 -37.85 -5.89 7.48
CA THR A 13 -37.69 -4.99 6.33
C THR A 13 -39.05 -4.81 5.62
N ARG A 14 -39.33 -3.59 5.16
CA ARG A 14 -40.51 -3.28 4.34
C ARG A 14 -40.33 -3.89 2.95
N GLY A 15 -41.06 -4.98 2.65
CA GLY A 15 -41.04 -5.59 1.31
C GLY A 15 -41.21 -7.10 1.28
N GLY A 16 -41.80 -7.70 2.30
CA GLY A 16 -42.52 -8.99 2.17
C GLY A 16 -41.71 -10.26 1.83
N GLU A 17 -40.40 -10.28 1.88
CA GLU A 17 -39.61 -11.50 1.73
C GLU A 17 -38.90 -11.87 3.06
N THR A 18 -39.30 -13.01 3.63
CA THR A 18 -38.66 -13.58 4.80
C THR A 18 -37.39 -14.31 4.41
N LEU A 19 -36.21 -13.71 4.67
CA LEU A 19 -34.95 -14.42 4.58
C LEU A 19 -34.74 -15.26 5.86
N SER A 20 -34.76 -16.56 5.70
CA SER A 20 -34.42 -17.55 6.73
C SER A 20 -32.92 -17.45 7.04
N ALA A 21 -32.57 -17.06 8.28
CA ALA A 21 -31.19 -17.11 8.74
C ALA A 21 -30.78 -18.54 9.04
N ASN A 22 -30.11 -19.21 8.10
CA ASN A 22 -29.34 -20.43 8.37
C ASN A 22 -28.05 -20.05 9.12
N ALA A 23 -27.96 -20.37 10.39
CA ALA A 23 -26.74 -20.33 11.17
C ALA A 23 -25.73 -21.33 10.61
N GLY A 24 -24.73 -20.85 9.89
CA GLY A 24 -23.68 -21.67 9.25
C GLY A 24 -23.27 -21.22 7.86
N GLY A 25 -23.87 -20.14 7.33
CA GLY A 25 -23.53 -19.56 6.03
C GLY A 25 -22.26 -18.72 6.09
N SER A 26 -21.21 -19.24 5.50
CA SER A 26 -20.01 -18.54 5.07
C SER A 26 -20.36 -17.14 4.53
N PHE A 27 -19.89 -16.08 5.21
CA PHE A 27 -19.77 -14.73 4.64
C PHE A 27 -18.61 -14.73 3.63
N MET A 28 -18.66 -15.59 2.64
CA MET A 28 -17.87 -15.47 1.42
C MET A 28 -18.64 -14.54 0.46
N ASN A 29 -18.86 -13.30 0.84
CA ASN A 29 -19.22 -12.27 -0.10
C ASN A 29 -17.95 -11.91 -0.88
N HIS A 30 -18.04 -11.91 -2.18
CA HIS A 30 -16.97 -11.75 -3.15
C HIS A 30 -16.07 -10.55 -2.80
N PRO A 31 -14.83 -10.78 -2.28
CA PRO A 31 -13.90 -9.69 -1.91
C PRO A 31 -13.70 -8.71 -3.06
N LYS A 32 -13.84 -9.20 -4.29
CA LYS A 32 -13.71 -8.42 -5.52
C LYS A 32 -14.70 -7.27 -5.62
N GLU A 33 -15.96 -7.45 -5.24
CA GLU A 33 -16.98 -6.38 -5.31
C GLU A 33 -16.65 -5.19 -4.40
N PHE A 34 -15.93 -5.45 -3.31
CA PHE A 34 -15.51 -4.44 -2.33
C PHE A 34 -14.12 -3.88 -2.58
N ALA A 35 -13.31 -4.51 -3.41
CA ALA A 35 -11.94 -4.14 -3.70
C ALA A 35 -11.79 -3.37 -5.02
N GLU A 36 -12.74 -3.54 -5.94
CA GLU A 36 -12.67 -2.93 -7.27
C GLU A 36 -12.57 -1.41 -7.19
N GLY A 37 -11.59 -0.84 -7.87
CA GLY A 37 -11.34 0.59 -7.89
C GLY A 37 -10.73 1.18 -6.60
N LEU A 38 -10.45 0.38 -5.57
CA LEU A 38 -9.74 0.85 -4.38
C LEU A 38 -8.30 1.27 -4.69
N SER A 39 -7.81 2.18 -3.88
CA SER A 39 -6.42 2.60 -3.80
C SER A 39 -5.89 2.27 -2.40
N ILE A 40 -4.83 1.47 -2.28
CA ILE A 40 -4.39 0.89 -1.01
C ILE A 40 -2.92 1.19 -0.77
N GLY A 41 -2.59 1.80 0.37
CA GLY A 41 -1.21 1.92 0.85
C GLY A 41 -0.87 0.77 1.80
N ILE A 42 0.30 0.15 1.66
CA ILE A 42 0.72 -0.99 2.49
C ILE A 42 2.11 -0.75 3.08
N ILE A 43 2.18 -0.72 4.41
CA ILE A 43 3.45 -0.64 5.15
C ILE A 43 3.87 -2.06 5.54
N MET A 44 4.85 -2.62 4.85
CA MET A 44 5.33 -4.01 5.02
C MET A 44 6.18 -4.18 6.28
N ASP A 45 5.54 -4.06 7.45
CA ASP A 45 6.21 -4.09 8.75
C ASP A 45 6.23 -5.49 9.39
N GLY A 46 7.26 -5.75 10.20
CA GLY A 46 7.38 -6.98 10.98
C GLY A 46 8.47 -7.95 10.52
N ASN A 47 9.13 -7.73 9.36
CA ASN A 47 10.16 -8.63 8.82
C ASN A 47 11.25 -9.01 9.85
N GLY A 48 11.79 -8.01 10.55
CA GLY A 48 12.84 -8.24 11.56
C GLY A 48 12.33 -8.95 12.81
N ARG A 49 11.10 -8.63 13.26
CA ARG A 49 10.47 -9.29 14.43
C ARG A 49 10.17 -10.76 14.11
N TRP A 50 9.66 -11.04 12.94
CA TRP A 50 9.40 -12.38 12.45
C TRP A 50 10.65 -13.26 12.46
N ALA A 51 11.76 -12.75 11.93
CA ALA A 51 13.04 -13.46 11.93
C ALA A 51 13.55 -13.70 13.34
N LYS A 52 13.51 -12.69 14.22
CA LYS A 52 13.94 -12.78 15.62
C LYS A 52 13.14 -13.86 16.38
N GLN A 53 11.82 -13.92 16.22
CA GLN A 53 10.97 -14.92 16.87
C GLN A 53 11.35 -16.36 16.49
N ARG A 54 12.01 -16.55 15.33
CA ARG A 54 12.41 -17.85 14.79
C ARG A 54 13.90 -18.14 14.91
N GLY A 55 14.65 -17.28 15.62
CA GLY A 55 16.11 -17.43 15.74
C GLY A 55 16.85 -17.25 14.40
N LEU A 56 16.23 -16.57 13.42
CA LEU A 56 16.77 -16.38 12.08
C LEU A 56 17.42 -14.99 11.94
N PRO A 57 18.38 -14.82 11.01
CA PRO A 57 18.89 -13.51 10.67
C PRO A 57 17.79 -12.64 10.06
N ARG A 58 17.86 -11.31 10.27
CA ARG A 58 16.84 -10.35 9.76
C ARG A 58 16.61 -10.46 8.26
N THR A 59 17.65 -10.80 7.51
CA THR A 59 17.60 -11.01 6.04
C THR A 59 16.63 -12.13 5.63
N ALA A 60 16.47 -13.17 6.45
CA ALA A 60 15.49 -14.22 6.20
C ALA A 60 14.04 -13.69 6.24
N GLY A 61 13.75 -12.77 7.19
CA GLY A 61 12.46 -12.10 7.25
C GLY A 61 12.20 -11.23 6.03
N HIS A 62 13.20 -10.46 5.59
CA HIS A 62 13.08 -9.65 4.36
C HIS A 62 12.86 -10.52 3.12
N LYS A 63 13.56 -11.65 2.99
CA LYS A 63 13.37 -12.59 1.88
C LYS A 63 11.96 -13.20 1.87
N LYS A 64 11.45 -13.61 3.03
CA LYS A 64 10.07 -14.13 3.14
C LYS A 64 9.05 -13.03 2.84
N GLY A 65 9.24 -11.81 3.40
CA GLY A 65 8.35 -10.68 3.16
C GLY A 65 8.30 -10.23 1.70
N ALA A 66 9.41 -10.39 0.95
CA ALA A 66 9.44 -10.12 -0.48
C ALA A 66 8.58 -11.12 -1.29
N ALA A 67 8.52 -12.39 -0.89
CA ALA A 67 7.62 -13.36 -1.50
C ALA A 67 6.14 -13.02 -1.23
N VAL A 68 5.83 -12.56 0.00
CA VAL A 68 4.49 -12.08 0.35
C VAL A 68 4.11 -10.85 -0.47
N PHE A 69 5.03 -9.89 -0.63
CA PHE A 69 4.81 -8.71 -1.48
C PHE A 69 4.34 -9.10 -2.89
N GLN A 70 5.02 -10.06 -3.52
CA GLN A 70 4.66 -10.52 -4.87
C GLN A 70 3.26 -11.15 -4.91
N ASP A 71 2.94 -12.03 -3.94
CA ASP A 71 1.64 -12.69 -3.89
C ASP A 71 0.51 -11.68 -3.66
N ILE A 72 0.68 -10.76 -2.72
CA ILE A 72 -0.31 -9.73 -2.41
C ILE A 72 -0.46 -8.71 -3.56
N ALA A 73 0.63 -8.32 -4.23
CA ALA A 73 0.54 -7.45 -5.41
C ALA A 73 -0.26 -8.11 -6.55
N ASN A 74 -0.02 -9.40 -6.79
CA ASN A 74 -0.80 -10.18 -7.76
C ASN A 74 -2.28 -10.29 -7.35
N TYR A 75 -2.53 -10.50 -6.06
CA TYR A 75 -3.89 -10.62 -5.55
C TYR A 75 -4.66 -9.29 -5.61
N CYS A 76 -4.02 -8.16 -5.37
CA CYS A 76 -4.62 -6.84 -5.58
C CYS A 76 -5.10 -6.66 -7.04
N GLU A 77 -4.33 -7.11 -8.03
CA GLU A 77 -4.75 -7.07 -9.44
C GLU A 77 -5.94 -7.99 -9.71
N GLU A 78 -5.91 -9.22 -9.16
CA GLU A 78 -7.01 -10.19 -9.27
C GLU A 78 -8.32 -9.65 -8.69
N LEU A 79 -8.23 -8.84 -7.64
CA LEU A 79 -9.36 -8.16 -6.98
C LEU A 79 -9.86 -6.91 -7.72
N GLY A 80 -9.13 -6.40 -8.73
CA GLY A 80 -9.49 -5.17 -9.45
C GLY A 80 -9.14 -3.89 -8.70
N VAL A 81 -8.18 -3.93 -7.78
CA VAL A 81 -7.62 -2.73 -7.13
C VAL A 81 -7.05 -1.80 -8.19
N SER A 82 -7.33 -0.49 -8.11
CA SER A 82 -6.87 0.49 -9.09
C SER A 82 -5.40 0.88 -8.89
N SER A 83 -4.99 1.07 -7.62
CA SER A 83 -3.63 1.43 -7.26
C SER A 83 -3.23 0.78 -5.95
N VAL A 84 -2.02 0.24 -5.88
CA VAL A 84 -1.43 -0.23 -4.63
C VAL A 84 -0.06 0.42 -4.43
N TYR A 85 0.22 0.86 -3.19
CA TYR A 85 1.43 1.55 -2.80
C TYR A 85 2.15 0.74 -1.73
N PHE A 86 3.29 0.14 -2.04
CA PHE A 86 4.08 -0.62 -1.08
C PHE A 86 5.25 0.20 -0.54
N TYR A 87 5.36 0.30 0.77
CA TYR A 87 6.49 0.94 1.43
C TYR A 87 7.65 -0.04 1.58
N ALA A 88 8.52 -0.09 0.56
CA ALA A 88 9.61 -1.05 0.46
C ALA A 88 10.86 -0.61 1.25
N PHE A 89 11.26 0.68 1.18
CA PHE A 89 12.43 1.20 1.86
C PHE A 89 12.26 2.70 2.16
N SER A 90 12.27 3.06 3.45
CA SER A 90 12.16 4.45 3.88
C SER A 90 13.52 5.17 3.92
N THR A 91 13.50 6.50 3.85
CA THR A 91 14.71 7.32 4.05
C THR A 91 15.37 7.08 5.41
N GLU A 92 14.61 6.74 6.44
CA GLU A 92 15.12 6.41 7.76
C GLU A 92 15.85 5.08 7.81
N ASN A 93 15.58 4.16 6.87
CA ASN A 93 16.20 2.84 6.83
C ASN A 93 17.71 2.88 6.50
N TRP A 94 18.22 3.97 5.93
CA TRP A 94 19.66 4.17 5.75
C TRP A 94 20.45 4.18 7.08
N LYS A 95 19.79 4.44 8.21
CA LYS A 95 20.38 4.40 9.55
C LYS A 95 20.59 2.98 10.10
N ARG A 96 20.09 1.97 9.39
CA ARG A 96 20.29 0.55 9.75
C ARG A 96 21.74 0.12 9.51
N PRO A 97 22.18 -0.99 10.12
CA PRO A 97 23.50 -1.55 9.83
C PRO A 97 23.72 -1.74 8.33
N LEU A 98 24.91 -1.41 7.84
CA LEU A 98 25.25 -1.43 6.40
C LEU A 98 24.98 -2.79 5.75
N GLU A 99 25.24 -3.88 6.48
CA GLU A 99 24.97 -5.25 6.03
C GLU A 99 23.48 -5.48 5.75
N GLU A 100 22.60 -4.97 6.63
CA GLU A 100 21.15 -5.08 6.45
C GLU A 100 20.68 -4.25 5.24
N VAL A 101 21.16 -3.01 5.12
CA VAL A 101 20.83 -2.14 3.97
C VAL A 101 21.29 -2.76 2.66
N SER A 102 22.54 -3.25 2.59
CA SER A 102 23.08 -3.91 1.41
C SER A 102 22.28 -5.15 1.03
N ALA A 103 21.90 -5.96 2.00
CA ALA A 103 21.08 -7.15 1.76
C ALA A 103 19.68 -6.80 1.24
N ILE A 104 19.04 -5.75 1.79
CA ILE A 104 17.72 -5.29 1.32
C ILE A 104 17.82 -4.78 -0.13
N MET A 105 18.83 -3.94 -0.46
CA MET A 105 19.01 -3.40 -1.81
C MET A 105 19.33 -4.49 -2.82
N LYS A 106 20.16 -5.49 -2.46
CA LYS A 106 20.42 -6.66 -3.29
C LYS A 106 19.14 -7.45 -3.54
N LEU A 107 18.38 -7.75 -2.49
CA LEU A 107 17.10 -8.47 -2.60
C LEU A 107 16.11 -7.70 -3.49
N PHE A 108 16.04 -6.38 -3.32
CA PHE A 108 15.19 -5.53 -4.16
C PHE A 108 15.59 -5.63 -5.63
N GLY A 109 16.88 -5.51 -5.97
CA GLY A 109 17.37 -5.70 -7.34
C GLY A 109 17.06 -7.09 -7.91
N GLU A 110 17.25 -8.16 -7.12
CA GLU A 110 16.91 -9.53 -7.54
C GLU A 110 15.40 -9.68 -7.84
N TYR A 111 14.54 -9.03 -7.05
CA TYR A 111 13.10 -9.04 -7.26
C TYR A 111 12.71 -8.30 -8.53
N LEU A 112 13.28 -7.14 -8.78
CA LEU A 112 13.03 -6.39 -10.01
C LEU A 112 13.44 -7.17 -11.26
N LEU A 113 14.56 -7.93 -11.19
CA LEU A 113 15.06 -8.72 -12.32
C LEU A 113 14.27 -10.01 -12.58
N LYS A 114 13.83 -10.70 -11.53
CA LYS A 114 13.36 -12.08 -11.63
C LYS A 114 11.95 -12.30 -11.06
N GLY A 115 11.53 -11.44 -10.14
CA GLY A 115 10.35 -11.67 -9.29
C GLY A 115 9.04 -11.21 -9.90
N PHE A 116 9.09 -10.30 -10.88
CA PHE A 116 7.87 -9.71 -11.44
C PHE A 116 7.54 -10.33 -12.79
N ASN A 117 6.62 -11.31 -12.81
CA ASN A 117 5.99 -11.74 -14.07
C ASN A 117 4.88 -10.74 -14.48
N TYR A 118 5.25 -9.42 -14.56
CA TYR A 118 4.34 -8.33 -14.94
C TYR A 118 4.04 -8.32 -16.44
N LYS A 119 4.87 -9.00 -17.27
CA LYS A 119 4.77 -8.94 -18.73
C LYS A 119 3.42 -9.45 -19.21
N ASP A 120 2.93 -10.52 -18.61
CA ASP A 120 1.67 -11.16 -18.95
C ASP A 120 0.46 -10.60 -18.16
N ARG A 121 0.69 -9.57 -17.31
CA ARG A 121 -0.33 -8.92 -16.49
C ARG A 121 -0.58 -7.49 -16.94
N ASN A 122 -1.79 -6.96 -16.71
CA ASN A 122 -2.12 -5.57 -16.98
C ASN A 122 -1.78 -4.67 -15.79
N ILE A 123 -0.50 -4.66 -15.40
CA ILE A 123 0.02 -3.89 -14.27
C ILE A 123 1.00 -2.83 -14.78
N ARG A 124 0.73 -1.56 -14.47
CA ARG A 124 1.67 -0.46 -14.64
C ARG A 124 2.54 -0.34 -13.40
N ILE A 125 3.86 -0.32 -13.55
CA ILE A 125 4.82 -0.17 -12.45
C ILE A 125 5.25 1.28 -12.34
N LYS A 126 5.33 1.79 -11.10
CA LYS A 126 5.91 3.09 -10.75
C LYS A 126 6.76 2.99 -9.50
N PHE A 127 7.82 3.79 -9.45
CA PHE A 127 8.68 3.89 -8.28
C PHE A 127 8.59 5.29 -7.68
N LEU A 128 8.32 5.35 -6.37
CA LEU A 128 8.21 6.58 -5.61
C LEU A 128 9.44 6.76 -4.73
N GLY A 129 10.00 7.97 -4.68
CA GLY A 129 11.14 8.31 -3.84
C GLY A 129 12.32 8.88 -4.63
N ASP A 130 13.35 9.29 -3.89
CA ASP A 130 14.55 9.86 -4.48
C ASP A 130 15.50 8.77 -4.97
N ARG A 131 15.67 8.68 -6.28
CA ARG A 131 16.53 7.67 -6.94
C ARG A 131 18.02 8.01 -6.86
N ALA A 132 18.38 9.28 -6.63
CA ALA A 132 19.76 9.77 -6.72
C ALA A 132 20.71 9.03 -5.75
N ALA A 133 20.20 8.57 -4.60
CA ALA A 133 20.98 7.82 -3.62
C ALA A 133 21.09 6.30 -3.91
N LEU A 134 20.42 5.80 -4.94
CA LEU A 134 20.41 4.38 -5.30
C LEU A 134 21.55 4.04 -6.27
N ASP A 135 21.97 2.78 -6.30
CA ASP A 135 22.96 2.29 -7.28
C ASP A 135 22.48 2.57 -8.71
N PRO A 136 23.36 3.09 -9.61
CA PRO A 136 22.99 3.41 -10.99
C PRO A 136 22.37 2.24 -11.79
N LYS A 137 22.81 1.00 -11.53
CA LYS A 137 22.22 -0.19 -12.18
C LYS A 137 20.78 -0.41 -11.72
N LEU A 138 20.50 -0.13 -10.44
CA LEU A 138 19.16 -0.23 -9.89
C LEU A 138 18.26 0.86 -10.47
N GLN A 139 18.76 2.10 -10.59
CA GLN A 139 18.04 3.21 -11.22
C GLN A 139 17.68 2.87 -12.67
N LYS A 140 18.64 2.33 -13.44
CA LYS A 140 18.41 1.91 -14.82
C LYS A 140 17.29 0.86 -14.91
N LEU A 141 17.36 -0.18 -14.07
CA LEU A 141 16.37 -1.25 -14.05
C LEU A 141 14.96 -0.72 -13.69
N MET A 142 14.87 0.22 -12.74
CA MET A 142 13.60 0.86 -12.38
C MET A 142 13.02 1.63 -13.57
N ASN A 143 13.85 2.38 -14.31
CA ASN A 143 13.40 3.12 -15.49
C ASN A 143 12.91 2.18 -16.59
N GLU A 144 13.66 1.10 -16.89
CA GLU A 144 13.26 0.09 -17.86
C GLU A 144 11.90 -0.55 -17.51
N LEU A 145 11.67 -0.87 -16.24
CA LEU A 145 10.39 -1.44 -15.78
C LEU A 145 9.21 -0.46 -15.91
N GLU A 146 9.43 0.82 -15.62
CA GLU A 146 8.41 1.85 -15.81
C GLU A 146 8.08 2.05 -17.29
N GLU A 147 9.09 2.13 -18.16
CA GLU A 147 8.94 2.27 -19.61
C GLU A 147 8.21 1.06 -20.21
N ASP A 148 8.65 -0.14 -19.89
CA ASP A 148 8.05 -1.40 -20.37
C ASP A 148 6.59 -1.55 -19.97
N SER A 149 6.19 -1.00 -18.81
CA SER A 149 4.82 -1.10 -18.30
C SER A 149 3.96 0.14 -18.55
N ALA A 150 4.52 1.21 -19.14
CA ALA A 150 3.83 2.51 -19.29
C ALA A 150 2.51 2.43 -20.08
N HIS A 151 2.43 1.50 -21.03
CA HIS A 151 1.24 1.27 -21.87
C HIS A 151 0.12 0.49 -21.17
N LYS A 152 0.38 -0.09 -20.01
CA LYS A 152 -0.61 -0.87 -19.24
C LYS A 152 -1.65 0.06 -18.62
N THR A 153 -2.92 -0.37 -18.65
CA THR A 153 -4.09 0.41 -18.24
C THR A 153 -4.82 -0.15 -17.02
N GLY A 154 -4.38 -1.28 -16.50
CA GLY A 154 -4.95 -1.91 -15.32
C GLY A 154 -4.41 -1.31 -14.01
N MET A 155 -4.20 -2.15 -13.01
CA MET A 155 -3.70 -1.72 -11.72
C MET A 155 -2.35 -0.99 -11.82
N THR A 156 -2.18 0.12 -11.09
CA THR A 156 -0.87 0.73 -10.90
C THR A 156 -0.22 0.20 -9.61
N LEU A 157 0.92 -0.47 -9.77
CA LEU A 157 1.76 -0.94 -8.68
C LEU A 157 2.83 0.10 -8.39
N ASN A 158 2.73 0.75 -7.24
CA ASN A 158 3.67 1.75 -6.77
C ASN A 158 4.60 1.16 -5.71
N ILE A 159 5.90 1.28 -5.91
CA ILE A 159 6.92 0.79 -4.99
C ILE A 159 7.71 1.97 -4.44
N ALA A 160 7.47 2.31 -3.17
CA ALA A 160 8.14 3.41 -2.49
C ALA A 160 9.51 2.92 -1.96
N VAL A 161 10.58 3.40 -2.58
CA VAL A 161 11.98 3.07 -2.25
C VAL A 161 12.79 4.35 -2.08
N ASN A 162 13.60 4.42 -1.04
CA ASN A 162 14.22 5.67 -0.58
C ASN A 162 13.21 6.81 -0.48
N TYR A 163 12.05 6.48 0.07
CA TYR A 163 10.90 7.36 0.15
C TYR A 163 10.66 7.85 1.59
N GLY A 164 10.12 9.05 1.69
CA GLY A 164 9.56 9.62 2.91
C GLY A 164 8.65 10.79 2.57
N GLY A 165 7.49 10.87 3.23
CA GLY A 165 6.49 11.91 2.95
C GLY A 165 7.00 13.34 3.23
N ARG A 166 7.78 13.53 4.31
CA ARG A 166 8.40 14.85 4.58
C ARG A 166 9.37 15.28 3.49
N PRO A 167 10.38 14.48 3.07
CA PRO A 167 11.22 14.79 1.91
C PRO A 167 10.44 15.02 0.62
N GLU A 168 9.39 14.26 0.37
CA GLU A 168 8.53 14.44 -0.82
C GLU A 168 7.85 15.81 -0.82
N ILE A 169 7.23 16.22 0.30
CA ILE A 169 6.60 17.54 0.46
C ILE A 169 7.63 18.66 0.25
N VAL A 170 8.82 18.55 0.84
CA VAL A 170 9.90 19.53 0.65
C VAL A 170 10.34 19.60 -0.81
N ARG A 171 10.44 18.45 -1.50
CA ARG A 171 10.75 18.40 -2.95
C ARG A 171 9.68 19.11 -3.77
N ALA A 172 8.41 18.83 -3.52
CA ALA A 172 7.29 19.48 -4.21
C ALA A 172 7.30 21.00 -4.00
N ALA A 173 7.47 21.44 -2.76
CA ALA A 173 7.58 22.87 -2.44
C ALA A 173 8.76 23.55 -3.18
N ARG A 174 9.92 22.88 -3.29
CA ARG A 174 11.07 23.38 -4.05
C ARG A 174 10.76 23.52 -5.55
N GLN A 175 10.06 22.55 -6.14
CA GLN A 175 9.66 22.61 -7.55
C GLN A 175 8.75 23.81 -7.83
N LEU A 176 7.78 24.08 -6.95
CA LEU A 176 6.92 25.26 -7.07
C LEU A 176 7.70 26.56 -6.86
N ALA A 177 8.61 26.60 -5.88
CA ALA A 177 9.47 27.77 -5.66
C ALA A 177 10.37 28.08 -6.87
N GLU A 178 10.90 27.07 -7.58
CA GLU A 178 11.66 27.29 -8.82
C GLU A 178 10.78 27.85 -9.95
N LYS A 179 9.53 27.44 -10.08
CA LYS A 179 8.57 28.05 -11.02
C LYS A 179 8.29 29.52 -10.68
N VAL A 180 8.13 29.84 -9.39
CA VAL A 180 7.97 31.24 -8.94
C VAL A 180 9.20 32.06 -9.30
N LYS A 181 10.38 31.54 -9.01
CA LYS A 181 11.66 32.21 -9.33
C LYS A 181 11.85 32.42 -10.84
N ALA A 182 11.38 31.50 -11.67
CA ALA A 182 11.39 31.62 -13.13
C ALA A 182 10.33 32.59 -13.67
N GLY A 183 9.44 33.14 -12.84
CA GLY A 183 8.33 34.01 -13.24
C GLY A 183 7.16 33.25 -13.91
N GLU A 184 7.14 31.95 -13.83
CA GLU A 184 6.08 31.09 -14.41
C GLU A 184 4.85 30.99 -13.49
N LEU A 185 4.98 31.34 -12.21
CA LEU A 185 3.96 31.25 -11.18
C LEU A 185 4.12 32.39 -10.18
N GLN A 186 3.01 32.91 -9.62
CA GLN A 186 3.06 33.80 -8.48
C GLN A 186 2.89 33.01 -7.17
N PRO A 187 3.47 33.43 -6.03
CA PRO A 187 3.31 32.74 -4.76
C PRO A 187 1.84 32.54 -4.35
N GLU A 188 0.98 33.52 -4.67
CA GLU A 188 -0.45 33.55 -4.35
C GLU A 188 -1.26 32.55 -5.15
N ASP A 189 -0.75 32.11 -6.29
CA ASP A 189 -1.42 31.15 -7.20
C ASP A 189 -1.10 29.69 -6.86
N ILE A 190 -0.25 29.45 -5.85
CA ILE A 190 0.06 28.07 -5.42
C ILE A 190 -1.17 27.45 -4.75
N THR A 191 -1.66 26.33 -5.31
CA THR A 191 -2.83 25.59 -4.80
C THR A 191 -2.46 24.21 -4.26
N GLU A 192 -3.42 23.55 -3.56
CA GLU A 192 -3.27 22.16 -3.11
C GLU A 192 -3.14 21.20 -4.31
N GLU A 193 -3.83 21.49 -5.41
CA GLU A 193 -3.74 20.71 -6.65
C GLU A 193 -2.33 20.75 -7.23
N MET A 194 -1.71 21.94 -7.28
CA MET A 194 -0.32 22.09 -7.75
C MET A 194 0.66 21.35 -6.85
N MET A 195 0.42 21.33 -5.52
CA MET A 195 1.19 20.53 -4.60
C MET A 195 1.02 19.05 -4.90
N SER A 196 -0.20 18.58 -5.11
CA SER A 196 -0.53 17.18 -5.46
C SER A 196 0.10 16.77 -6.79
N GLU A 197 0.09 17.65 -7.81
CA GLU A 197 0.76 17.43 -9.09
C GLU A 197 2.28 17.35 -8.96
N ALA A 198 2.86 18.01 -7.97
CA ALA A 198 4.28 17.95 -7.69
C ALA A 198 4.68 16.72 -6.85
N MET A 199 3.75 15.90 -6.33
CA MET A 199 4.06 14.66 -5.62
C MET A 199 4.51 13.54 -6.58
N TYR A 200 5.15 12.49 -6.05
CA TYR A 200 5.52 11.31 -6.84
C TYR A 200 4.30 10.56 -7.39
N THR A 201 3.13 10.76 -6.78
CA THR A 201 1.85 10.09 -7.09
C THR A 201 0.99 10.86 -8.09
N THR A 202 1.54 11.89 -8.75
CA THR A 202 0.78 12.74 -9.69
C THR A 202 -0.03 11.91 -10.68
N GLY A 203 -1.30 12.32 -10.88
CA GLY A 203 -2.25 11.65 -11.77
C GLY A 203 -2.81 10.32 -11.23
N GLN A 204 -2.55 9.99 -9.97
CA GLN A 204 -3.10 8.81 -9.32
C GLN A 204 -4.07 9.19 -8.18
N LYS A 205 -5.00 8.29 -7.87
CA LYS A 205 -5.91 8.42 -6.74
C LYS A 205 -5.15 8.26 -5.44
N ASP A 206 -5.42 9.12 -4.46
CA ASP A 206 -4.94 8.96 -3.09
C ASP A 206 -5.42 7.64 -2.47
N PRO A 207 -4.69 7.05 -1.51
CA PRO A 207 -5.09 5.81 -0.90
C PRO A 207 -6.39 5.96 -0.10
N ASP A 208 -7.34 5.06 -0.33
CA ASP A 208 -8.58 4.95 0.45
C ASP A 208 -8.26 4.55 1.89
N PHE A 209 -7.28 3.66 2.06
CA PHE A 209 -6.75 3.31 3.36
C PHE A 209 -5.27 2.92 3.31
N ILE A 210 -4.61 3.05 4.46
CA ILE A 210 -3.26 2.56 4.71
C ILE A 210 -3.35 1.31 5.57
N LEU A 211 -2.92 0.18 5.03
CA LEU A 211 -2.81 -1.09 5.74
C LEU A 211 -1.45 -1.20 6.41
N ARG A 212 -1.44 -1.49 7.71
CA ARG A 212 -0.21 -1.75 8.45
C ARG A 212 -0.32 -3.00 9.31
N PRO A 213 0.29 -4.11 8.88
CA PRO A 213 0.54 -5.28 9.72
C PRO A 213 1.44 -4.96 10.90
N SER A 214 1.50 -5.89 11.87
CA SER A 214 2.41 -5.88 13.03
C SER A 214 1.97 -5.10 14.27
N GLY A 215 0.68 -4.75 14.37
CA GLY A 215 0.10 -4.08 15.55
C GLY A 215 0.50 -2.61 15.73
N GLU A 216 1.12 -2.00 14.73
CA GLU A 216 1.59 -0.62 14.80
C GLU A 216 0.58 0.36 14.19
N LYS A 217 0.27 1.45 14.92
CA LYS A 217 -0.80 2.43 14.59
C LYS A 217 -0.24 3.79 14.15
N ARG A 218 0.75 3.80 13.28
CA ARG A 218 1.38 5.05 12.80
C ARG A 218 1.76 4.94 11.32
N LEU A 219 1.79 6.06 10.61
CA LEU A 219 2.16 6.14 9.18
C LEU A 219 3.66 6.02 8.92
N SER A 220 4.50 6.28 9.91
CA SER A 220 5.97 6.22 9.80
C SER A 220 6.51 6.98 8.58
N ASN A 221 6.03 8.21 8.38
CA ASN A 221 6.45 9.08 7.27
C ASN A 221 6.05 8.55 5.88
N PHE A 222 5.04 7.66 5.79
CA PHE A 222 4.52 7.13 4.54
C PHE A 222 3.34 7.95 4.06
N MET A 223 3.41 8.46 2.82
CA MET A 223 2.34 9.13 2.08
C MET A 223 1.59 10.22 2.89
N LEU A 224 2.35 11.11 3.58
CA LEU A 224 1.76 12.08 4.52
C LEU A 224 0.77 13.05 3.86
N TRP A 225 1.05 13.48 2.63
CA TRP A 225 0.16 14.33 1.86
C TRP A 225 -1.07 13.56 1.40
N GLN A 226 -0.84 12.44 0.75
CA GLN A 226 -1.87 11.62 0.12
C GLN A 226 -2.78 10.89 1.13
N ALA A 227 -2.27 10.60 2.33
CA ALA A 227 -3.02 9.90 3.36
C ALA A 227 -3.89 10.81 4.23
N ALA A 228 -4.06 12.10 3.87
CA ALA A 228 -4.80 13.09 4.67
C ALA A 228 -6.23 12.62 5.03
N TYR A 229 -6.87 11.88 4.14
CA TYR A 229 -8.23 11.33 4.34
C TYR A 229 -8.29 9.80 4.27
N SER A 230 -7.13 9.13 4.31
CA SER A 230 -7.06 7.67 4.32
C SER A 230 -7.44 7.11 5.68
N GLU A 231 -8.19 6.01 5.70
CA GLU A 231 -8.37 5.23 6.92
C GLU A 231 -7.06 4.47 7.24
N LEU A 232 -6.74 4.29 8.52
CA LEU A 232 -5.65 3.42 8.94
C LEU A 232 -6.23 2.08 9.41
N VAL A 233 -5.87 1.00 8.71
CA VAL A 233 -6.24 -0.37 9.06
C VAL A 233 -5.00 -1.07 9.60
N GLU A 234 -5.02 -1.40 10.89
CA GLU A 234 -3.95 -2.13 11.56
C GLU A 234 -4.32 -3.61 11.75
N MET A 235 -3.30 -4.47 11.73
CA MET A 235 -3.43 -5.91 11.97
C MET A 235 -2.25 -6.43 12.78
N ASP A 236 -2.47 -7.41 13.64
CA ASP A 236 -1.41 -7.95 14.52
C ASP A 236 -0.44 -8.89 13.79
N VAL A 237 -0.84 -9.46 12.64
CA VAL A 237 -0.01 -10.36 11.84
C VAL A 237 1.28 -9.67 11.38
N LEU A 238 2.43 -10.35 11.46
CA LEU A 238 3.68 -9.84 10.91
C LEU A 238 3.73 -10.02 9.39
N TRP A 239 4.27 -9.04 8.65
CA TRP A 239 4.27 -9.05 7.19
C TRP A 239 4.70 -10.39 6.54
N PRO A 240 5.76 -11.11 7.00
CA PRO A 240 6.13 -12.39 6.40
C PRO A 240 5.08 -13.51 6.53
N ASP A 241 4.15 -13.40 7.48
CA ASP A 241 3.06 -14.35 7.68
C ASP A 241 1.72 -13.81 7.12
N PHE A 242 1.70 -12.61 6.53
CA PHE A 242 0.50 -12.00 5.96
C PHE A 242 0.01 -12.78 4.74
N THR A 243 -1.31 -12.97 4.64
CA THR A 243 -1.97 -13.80 3.62
C THR A 243 -2.99 -13.01 2.82
N ARG A 244 -3.54 -13.62 1.77
CA ARG A 244 -4.68 -13.09 1.00
C ARG A 244 -5.92 -12.91 1.86
N ASP A 245 -6.19 -13.86 2.77
CA ASP A 245 -7.33 -13.78 3.71
C ASP A 245 -7.18 -12.57 4.65
N ASP A 246 -5.94 -12.22 5.05
CA ASP A 246 -5.70 -11.01 5.84
C ASP A 246 -6.00 -9.74 5.03
N LEU A 247 -5.67 -9.70 3.74
CA LEU A 247 -6.03 -8.59 2.88
C LEU A 247 -7.55 -8.46 2.72
N ASP A 248 -8.25 -9.57 2.54
CA ASP A 248 -9.72 -9.60 2.47
C ASP A 248 -10.36 -9.12 3.77
N ALA A 249 -9.79 -9.50 4.90
CA ALA A 249 -10.23 -9.02 6.21
C ALA A 249 -10.00 -7.50 6.35
N ALA A 250 -8.85 -6.98 5.89
CA ALA A 250 -8.55 -5.55 5.90
C ALA A 250 -9.51 -4.74 5.01
N ILE A 251 -9.79 -5.21 3.80
CA ILE A 251 -10.76 -4.60 2.88
C ILE A 251 -12.17 -4.63 3.48
N THR A 252 -12.56 -5.75 4.10
CA THR A 252 -13.85 -5.88 4.78
C THR A 252 -13.97 -4.91 5.94
N GLU A 253 -12.92 -4.76 6.75
CA GLU A 253 -12.88 -3.82 7.88
C GLU A 253 -13.00 -2.37 7.39
N PHE A 254 -12.25 -2.01 6.35
CA PHE A 254 -12.34 -0.69 5.73
C PHE A 254 -13.76 -0.39 5.24
N ASN A 255 -14.42 -1.32 4.54
CA ASN A 255 -15.76 -1.12 4.00
C ASN A 255 -16.87 -1.01 5.07
N LYS A 256 -16.62 -1.50 6.29
CA LYS A 256 -17.54 -1.30 7.43
C LYS A 256 -17.49 0.12 7.99
N ARG A 257 -16.45 0.89 7.70
CA ARG A 257 -16.25 2.23 8.24
C ARG A 257 -17.06 3.27 7.46
N SER A 258 -17.81 4.11 8.16
CA SER A 258 -18.53 5.25 7.57
C SER A 258 -17.55 6.39 7.31
N ARG A 259 -17.24 6.69 6.06
CA ARG A 259 -16.37 7.83 5.68
C ARG A 259 -17.18 9.13 5.70
N ARG A 260 -16.88 10.04 6.61
CA ARG A 260 -17.61 11.31 6.75
C ARG A 260 -16.92 12.52 6.11
N PHE A 261 -15.71 12.45 5.63
CA PHE A 261 -14.91 13.51 4.96
C PHE A 261 -15.12 14.93 5.54
N GLY A 262 -15.27 15.04 6.88
CA GLY A 262 -15.55 16.31 7.54
C GLY A 262 -16.98 16.86 7.34
N GLY A 263 -17.86 16.14 6.66
CA GLY A 263 -19.29 16.46 6.52
C GLY A 263 -20.11 15.94 7.68
N ILE A 264 -21.26 16.61 7.94
CA ILE A 264 -22.23 16.24 9.00
C ILE A 264 -22.99 14.97 8.57
#